data_f67aa0783a0e728ae4ab79c4302502c5
#
_entry.id   f67aa0783a0e728ae4ab79c4302502c5
#
_cell.length_a   1.000
_cell.length_b   1.000
_cell.length_c   1.000
_cell.angle_alpha   90.00
_cell.angle_beta   90.00
_cell.angle_gamma   90.00
#
_symmetry.space_group_name_H-M   'P 1'
#
loop_
_entity.id
_entity.type
_entity.pdbx_description
1 polymer ?
#
loop_
_entity_poly.entity_id
_entity_poly.type
_entity_poly.pdbx_seq_one_letter_code
_entity_poly.pdbx_strand_id
1 'polypeptide(L)'
;MIFLKMMQSWKNLKNNSNKAMKKLKLLICLFAVFLFLSCEKVIEAKDLPEQDSRIVLNSLLFSEDLITANITASRGILSNKAFKDLDKAVCQVFENDAYLGNLINIQNGNFTSFFTAKVNNKYRLIVSASGYSSVTATTIIPPSVKYTNLERYDTLNYYYRLNQYSSTKSFGGIGKFKLKVLDDLSAKNFYSIKPIVILIDSLGRIIENDGYAYIKNNNDENSYESNSFEIDDLTKVNGNQMQLDFDVSFYFNIPENLKSISVYLEISNLSQEYYNYKMTLKKQAEAGGGFFSEPVLVYSNVINGLGILG
;
A
#
# COMPACT_ATOMS: atom_id res chain seq x y z
N MET A 1 -18.51 51.11 -67.60
CA MET A 1 -17.20 50.37 -67.55
C MET A 1 -16.80 49.91 -66.17
N ILE A 2 -17.28 50.55 -65.08
CA ILE A 2 -16.93 50.18 -63.68
C ILE A 2 -17.68 48.90 -63.20
N PHE A 3 -18.92 48.67 -63.63
CA PHE A 3 -19.74 47.53 -63.21
C PHE A 3 -19.22 46.15 -63.70
N LEU A 4 -18.62 46.10 -64.89
CA LEU A 4 -18.02 44.88 -65.42
C LEU A 4 -16.76 44.47 -64.66
N LYS A 5 -15.94 45.42 -64.18
CA LYS A 5 -14.75 45.12 -63.37
C LYS A 5 -15.11 44.59 -61.97
N MET A 6 -16.21 45.11 -61.37
CA MET A 6 -16.70 44.58 -60.08
C MET A 6 -17.20 43.12 -60.21
N MET A 7 -17.97 42.82 -61.24
CA MET A 7 -18.43 41.44 -61.46
C MET A 7 -17.29 40.43 -61.73
N GLN A 8 -16.26 40.84 -62.44
CA GLN A 8 -15.08 40.02 -62.64
C GLN A 8 -14.27 39.81 -61.35
N SER A 9 -14.14 40.83 -60.52
CA SER A 9 -13.53 40.74 -59.20
C SER A 9 -14.26 39.76 -58.29
N TRP A 10 -15.61 39.83 -58.24
CA TRP A 10 -16.43 38.88 -57.47
C TRP A 10 -16.34 37.41 -57.96
N LYS A 11 -16.27 37.19 -59.24
CA LYS A 11 -16.04 35.84 -59.81
C LYS A 11 -14.69 35.28 -59.44
N ASN A 12 -13.65 36.12 -59.43
CA ASN A 12 -12.30 35.72 -59.08
C ASN A 12 -12.17 35.42 -57.55
N LEU A 13 -12.82 36.18 -56.68
CA LEU A 13 -12.88 35.94 -55.26
C LEU A 13 -13.64 34.60 -54.92
N LYS A 14 -14.76 34.37 -55.59
CA LYS A 14 -15.55 33.13 -55.42
C LYS A 14 -14.78 31.90 -55.94
N ASN A 15 -14.02 32.05 -57.00
CA ASN A 15 -13.18 30.96 -57.56
C ASN A 15 -11.98 30.63 -56.66
N ASN A 16 -11.35 31.66 -56.05
CA ASN A 16 -10.26 31.48 -55.09
C ASN A 16 -10.75 30.86 -53.76
N SER A 17 -11.92 31.28 -53.29
CA SER A 17 -12.56 30.69 -52.10
C SER A 17 -12.88 29.20 -52.33
N ASN A 18 -13.43 28.84 -53.50
CA ASN A 18 -13.70 27.45 -53.86
C ASN A 18 -12.45 26.59 -53.99
N LYS A 19 -11.35 27.14 -54.50
CA LYS A 19 -10.04 26.46 -54.55
C LYS A 19 -9.44 26.25 -53.14
N ALA A 20 -9.56 27.25 -52.28
CA ALA A 20 -9.11 27.16 -50.89
C ALA A 20 -9.92 26.11 -50.11
N MET A 21 -11.25 26.08 -50.23
CA MET A 21 -12.10 25.04 -49.62
C MET A 21 -11.79 23.64 -50.12
N LYS A 22 -11.51 23.45 -51.43
CA LYS A 22 -11.08 22.15 -51.98
C LYS A 22 -9.75 21.68 -51.40
N LYS A 23 -8.78 22.58 -51.24
CA LYS A 23 -7.48 22.29 -50.61
C LYS A 23 -7.66 21.92 -49.12
N LEU A 24 -8.51 22.65 -48.40
CA LEU A 24 -8.80 22.38 -47.01
C LEU A 24 -9.48 21.02 -46.83
N LYS A 25 -10.46 20.67 -47.66
CA LYS A 25 -11.11 19.34 -47.65
C LYS A 25 -10.09 18.22 -47.95
N LEU A 26 -9.21 18.43 -48.91
CA LEU A 26 -8.14 17.46 -49.23
C LEU A 26 -7.19 17.25 -48.05
N LEU A 27 -6.84 18.33 -47.35
CA LEU A 27 -5.95 18.31 -46.17
C LEU A 27 -6.62 17.55 -45.00
N ILE A 28 -7.92 17.79 -44.78
CA ILE A 28 -8.71 17.10 -43.76
C ILE A 28 -8.81 15.59 -44.07
N CYS A 29 -9.07 15.24 -45.35
CA CYS A 29 -9.09 13.83 -45.76
C CYS A 29 -7.74 13.15 -45.57
N LEU A 30 -6.64 13.86 -45.93
CA LEU A 30 -5.28 13.34 -45.74
C LEU A 30 -4.96 13.13 -44.26
N PHE A 31 -5.35 14.08 -43.39
CA PHE A 31 -5.20 13.97 -41.95
C PHE A 31 -6.04 12.82 -41.36
N ALA A 32 -7.28 12.64 -41.83
CA ALA A 32 -8.12 11.52 -41.45
C ALA A 32 -7.51 10.15 -41.81
N VAL A 33 -6.88 10.04 -42.97
CA VAL A 33 -6.18 8.81 -43.37
C VAL A 33 -4.97 8.52 -42.48
N PHE A 34 -4.25 9.54 -42.02
CA PHE A 34 -3.16 9.37 -41.06
C PHE A 34 -3.65 8.83 -39.70
N LEU A 35 -4.87 9.17 -39.25
CA LEU A 35 -5.46 8.65 -38.01
C LEU A 35 -5.79 7.16 -38.08
N PHE A 36 -6.04 6.60 -39.28
CA PHE A 36 -6.29 5.16 -39.47
C PHE A 36 -5.01 4.34 -39.67
N LEU A 37 -3.84 4.98 -39.77
CA LEU A 37 -2.55 4.27 -39.85
C LEU A 37 -1.91 4.03 -38.49
N SER A 38 -2.59 4.34 -37.39
CA SER A 38 -2.19 3.93 -36.05
C SER A 38 -2.35 2.41 -35.96
N CYS A 39 -1.31 1.69 -36.31
CA CYS A 39 -1.23 0.25 -36.16
C CYS A 39 -1.03 -0.05 -34.67
N GLU A 40 -2.08 -0.32 -33.92
CA GLU A 40 -1.94 -0.95 -32.61
C GLU A 40 -1.41 -2.37 -32.82
N LYS A 41 -0.18 -2.61 -32.45
CA LYS A 41 0.34 -3.97 -32.37
C LYS A 41 -0.27 -4.60 -31.11
N VAL A 42 -1.29 -5.40 -31.29
CA VAL A 42 -1.83 -6.24 -30.22
C VAL A 42 -0.74 -7.25 -29.85
N ILE A 43 -0.13 -7.07 -28.69
CA ILE A 43 0.80 -8.06 -28.13
C ILE A 43 -0.10 -9.15 -27.51
N GLU A 44 -0.10 -10.33 -28.11
CA GLU A 44 -0.79 -11.46 -27.50
C GLU A 44 -0.06 -11.88 -26.22
N ALA A 45 -0.84 -12.34 -25.23
CA ALA A 45 -0.30 -12.78 -23.93
C ALA A 45 0.80 -13.84 -24.04
N LYS A 46 0.74 -14.68 -25.09
CA LYS A 46 1.76 -15.70 -25.41
C LYS A 46 3.11 -15.10 -25.86
N ASP A 47 3.13 -13.85 -26.31
CA ASP A 47 4.35 -13.17 -26.81
C ASP A 47 5.09 -12.42 -25.70
N LEU A 48 4.56 -12.42 -24.46
CA LEU A 48 5.24 -11.87 -23.32
C LEU A 48 6.34 -12.84 -22.85
N PRO A 49 7.57 -12.37 -22.59
CA PRO A 49 8.63 -13.23 -22.11
C PRO A 49 8.24 -13.86 -20.77
N GLU A 50 8.32 -15.19 -20.67
CA GLU A 50 8.18 -15.86 -19.38
C GLU A 50 9.31 -15.41 -18.48
N GLN A 51 8.96 -14.87 -17.30
CA GLN A 51 9.93 -14.57 -16.27
C GLN A 51 10.20 -15.82 -15.45
N ASP A 52 11.47 -16.09 -15.19
CA ASP A 52 11.86 -17.16 -14.29
C ASP A 52 11.21 -16.97 -12.92
N SER A 53 10.66 -18.08 -12.40
CA SER A 53 10.08 -18.08 -11.06
C SER A 53 11.17 -17.87 -10.01
N ARG A 54 10.94 -16.96 -9.07
CA ARG A 54 11.88 -16.58 -8.01
C ARG A 54 11.29 -16.91 -6.64
N ILE A 55 12.14 -17.06 -5.65
CA ILE A 55 11.72 -17.15 -4.24
C ILE A 55 11.09 -15.81 -3.85
N VAL A 56 9.92 -15.89 -3.21
CA VAL A 56 9.24 -14.78 -2.54
C VAL A 56 9.37 -15.03 -1.04
N LEU A 57 10.01 -14.11 -0.34
CA LEU A 57 10.17 -14.14 1.11
C LEU A 57 9.38 -12.99 1.73
N ASN A 58 8.39 -13.30 2.55
CA ASN A 58 7.65 -12.32 3.33
C ASN A 58 7.81 -12.64 4.81
N SER A 59 8.38 -11.71 5.56
CA SER A 59 8.61 -11.86 7.00
C SER A 59 8.53 -10.48 7.66
N LEU A 60 7.70 -10.34 8.68
CA LEU A 60 7.64 -9.18 9.55
C LEU A 60 8.10 -9.60 10.95
N LEU A 61 9.10 -8.89 11.46
CA LEU A 61 9.70 -9.19 12.75
C LEU A 61 9.14 -8.25 13.81
N PHE A 62 8.64 -8.82 14.89
CA PHE A 62 8.21 -8.07 16.06
C PHE A 62 9.11 -8.43 17.23
N SER A 63 9.41 -7.41 18.05
CA SER A 63 10.21 -7.61 19.27
C SER A 63 9.51 -8.58 20.21
N GLU A 64 10.25 -9.51 20.78
CA GLU A 64 9.82 -10.56 21.71
C GLU A 64 8.94 -11.65 21.09
N ASP A 65 8.58 -11.53 19.79
CA ASP A 65 7.83 -12.55 19.07
C ASP A 65 8.77 -13.53 18.34
N LEU A 66 8.22 -14.72 18.05
CA LEU A 66 8.90 -15.72 17.22
C LEU A 66 9.10 -15.16 15.80
N ILE A 67 10.24 -15.42 15.22
CA ILE A 67 10.52 -15.06 13.83
C ILE A 67 9.72 -16.01 12.92
N THR A 68 8.83 -15.44 12.11
CA THR A 68 8.02 -16.17 11.14
C THR A 68 8.30 -15.69 9.73
N ALA A 69 8.15 -16.59 8.76
CA ALA A 69 8.30 -16.25 7.35
C ALA A 69 7.31 -17.06 6.51
N ASN A 70 6.78 -16.41 5.45
CA ASN A 70 6.08 -17.10 4.38
C ASN A 70 6.99 -17.16 3.15
N ILE A 71 7.24 -18.37 2.63
CA ILE A 71 8.18 -18.62 1.54
C ILE A 71 7.45 -19.34 0.42
N THR A 72 7.31 -18.65 -0.70
CA THR A 72 6.60 -19.14 -1.89
C THR A 72 7.43 -18.90 -3.15
N ALA A 73 6.95 -19.38 -4.29
CA ALA A 73 7.54 -19.07 -5.59
C ALA A 73 6.67 -18.06 -6.34
N SER A 74 7.31 -17.08 -6.99
CA SER A 74 6.62 -16.15 -7.88
C SER A 74 6.06 -16.88 -9.10
N ARG A 75 5.04 -16.30 -9.71
CA ARG A 75 4.44 -16.79 -10.95
C ARG A 75 4.33 -15.67 -11.98
N GLY A 76 4.29 -16.04 -13.25
CA GLY A 76 4.02 -15.08 -14.32
C GLY A 76 2.64 -14.42 -14.14
N ILE A 77 2.52 -13.16 -14.53
CA ILE A 77 1.29 -12.36 -14.37
C ILE A 77 0.07 -12.98 -15.06
N LEU A 78 0.28 -13.73 -16.11
CA LEU A 78 -0.78 -14.42 -16.88
C LEU A 78 -1.12 -15.82 -16.34
N SER A 79 -0.42 -16.28 -15.31
CA SER A 79 -0.66 -17.62 -14.76
C SER A 79 -1.89 -17.60 -13.84
N ASN A 80 -2.85 -18.46 -14.11
CA ASN A 80 -4.01 -18.71 -13.24
C ASN A 80 -3.76 -19.78 -12.16
N LYS A 81 -2.53 -20.35 -12.10
CA LYS A 81 -2.18 -21.34 -11.08
C LYS A 81 -2.07 -20.66 -9.70
N ALA A 82 -2.34 -21.39 -8.64
CA ALA A 82 -2.05 -20.94 -7.28
C ALA A 82 -0.54 -20.66 -7.11
N PHE A 83 -0.17 -19.83 -6.14
CA PHE A 83 1.23 -19.69 -5.74
C PHE A 83 1.74 -21.05 -5.24
N LYS A 84 3.00 -21.33 -5.53
CA LYS A 84 3.63 -22.58 -5.11
C LYS A 84 4.32 -22.34 -3.77
N ASP A 85 3.87 -23.06 -2.76
CA ASP A 85 4.52 -23.09 -1.45
C ASP A 85 5.87 -23.82 -1.54
N LEU A 86 6.88 -23.28 -0.90
CA LEU A 86 8.22 -23.86 -0.88
C LEU A 86 8.51 -24.53 0.47
N ASP A 87 7.66 -25.49 0.85
CA ASP A 87 7.71 -26.20 2.13
C ASP A 87 9.05 -26.92 2.42
N LYS A 88 9.83 -27.21 1.38
CA LYS A 88 11.16 -27.81 1.50
C LYS A 88 12.30 -26.80 1.46
N ALA A 89 12.00 -25.50 1.51
CA ALA A 89 13.03 -24.49 1.59
C ALA A 89 13.77 -24.57 2.94
N VAL A 90 15.03 -24.17 2.91
CA VAL A 90 15.83 -23.96 4.12
C VAL A 90 15.96 -22.46 4.34
N CYS A 91 15.48 -21.97 5.49
CA CYS A 91 15.57 -20.58 5.88
C CYS A 91 16.51 -20.44 7.08
N GLN A 92 17.70 -19.91 6.84
CA GLN A 92 18.71 -19.65 7.88
C GLN A 92 18.51 -18.25 8.43
N VAL A 93 18.60 -18.11 9.75
CA VAL A 93 18.49 -16.83 10.46
C VAL A 93 19.83 -16.47 11.09
N PHE A 94 20.23 -15.23 10.91
CA PHE A 94 21.41 -14.63 11.53
C PHE A 94 20.99 -13.42 12.35
N GLU A 95 21.51 -13.30 13.56
CA GLU A 95 21.36 -12.15 14.45
C GLU A 95 22.73 -11.48 14.61
N ASN A 96 22.86 -10.20 14.25
CA ASN A 96 24.12 -9.45 14.30
C ASN A 96 25.28 -10.22 13.62
N ASP A 97 24.97 -10.80 12.44
CA ASP A 97 25.85 -11.62 11.61
C ASP A 97 26.25 -13.00 12.19
N ALA A 98 25.84 -13.34 13.42
CA ALA A 98 25.99 -14.68 13.98
C ALA A 98 24.83 -15.59 13.57
N TYR A 99 25.13 -16.82 13.17
CA TYR A 99 24.11 -17.82 12.86
C TYR A 99 23.33 -18.19 14.11
N LEU A 100 22.00 -17.99 14.08
CA LEU A 100 21.11 -18.26 15.19
C LEU A 100 20.41 -19.61 15.09
N GLY A 101 20.04 -20.01 13.88
CA GLY A 101 19.34 -21.26 13.60
C GLY A 101 18.58 -21.24 12.28
N ASN A 102 17.84 -22.32 12.02
CA ASN A 102 16.92 -22.41 10.89
C ASN A 102 15.49 -22.23 11.37
N LEU A 103 14.66 -21.64 10.51
CA LEU A 103 13.19 -21.69 10.68
C LEU A 103 12.70 -23.11 10.35
N ILE A 104 11.62 -23.52 11.01
CA ILE A 104 10.97 -24.81 10.86
C ILE A 104 9.70 -24.62 10.05
N ASN A 105 9.51 -25.47 9.05
CA ASN A 105 8.29 -25.47 8.25
C ASN A 105 7.09 -25.91 9.09
N ILE A 106 6.02 -25.14 9.03
CA ILE A 106 4.71 -25.41 9.66
C ILE A 106 3.59 -25.58 8.63
N GLN A 107 3.94 -25.90 7.37
CA GLN A 107 3.10 -26.12 6.19
C GLN A 107 2.66 -24.86 5.45
N ASN A 108 2.22 -25.04 4.22
CA ASN A 108 1.70 -24.00 3.32
C ASN A 108 2.68 -22.83 3.12
N GLY A 109 3.98 -23.14 2.98
CA GLY A 109 5.02 -22.13 2.83
C GLY A 109 5.32 -21.31 4.09
N ASN A 110 4.72 -21.65 5.23
CA ASN A 110 4.93 -20.93 6.48
C ASN A 110 6.04 -21.61 7.31
N PHE A 111 6.88 -20.75 7.90
CA PHE A 111 8.02 -21.14 8.72
C PHE A 111 8.01 -20.36 10.02
N THR A 112 8.54 -20.97 11.10
CA THR A 112 8.65 -20.32 12.42
C THR A 112 9.98 -20.70 13.10
N SER A 113 10.41 -19.88 14.05
CA SER A 113 11.59 -20.14 14.89
C SER A 113 11.21 -20.74 16.25
N PHE A 114 12.23 -21.15 17.03
CA PHE A 114 12.12 -21.41 18.48
C PHE A 114 12.74 -20.29 19.32
N PHE A 115 13.13 -19.20 18.69
CA PHE A 115 13.76 -18.04 19.34
C PHE A 115 13.01 -16.78 18.93
N THR A 116 13.05 -15.79 19.81
CA THR A 116 12.38 -14.51 19.62
C THR A 116 13.31 -13.46 19.05
N ALA A 117 12.73 -12.51 18.34
CA ALA A 117 13.45 -11.36 17.82
C ALA A 117 13.64 -10.30 18.91
N LYS A 118 14.73 -9.50 18.84
CA LYS A 118 15.09 -8.49 19.83
C LYS A 118 15.27 -7.12 19.20
N VAL A 119 14.85 -6.10 19.92
CA VAL A 119 15.03 -4.69 19.51
C VAL A 119 16.52 -4.38 19.29
N ASN A 120 16.79 -3.45 18.38
CA ASN A 120 18.12 -2.96 17.99
C ASN A 120 19.04 -4.00 17.37
N ASN A 121 18.58 -5.24 17.18
CA ASN A 121 19.36 -6.28 16.52
C ASN A 121 19.09 -6.31 15.01
N LYS A 122 20.18 -6.55 14.28
CA LYS A 122 20.15 -6.77 12.83
C LYS A 122 19.83 -8.23 12.55
N TYR A 123 18.80 -8.49 11.78
CA TYR A 123 18.42 -9.83 11.33
C TYR A 123 18.69 -9.98 9.83
N ARG A 124 19.27 -11.10 9.46
CA ARG A 124 19.48 -11.48 8.07
C ARG A 124 18.94 -12.91 7.87
N LEU A 125 18.03 -13.04 6.90
CA LEU A 125 17.47 -14.31 6.48
C LEU A 125 18.10 -14.71 5.14
N ILE A 126 18.52 -15.96 5.04
CA ILE A 126 19.00 -16.57 3.79
C ILE A 126 18.09 -17.76 3.49
N VAL A 127 17.42 -17.72 2.33
CA VAL A 127 16.52 -18.78 1.91
C VAL A 127 17.07 -19.48 0.68
N SER A 128 17.10 -20.79 0.73
CA SER A 128 17.47 -21.66 -0.38
C SER A 128 16.39 -22.72 -0.63
N ALA A 129 16.08 -22.97 -1.89
CA ALA A 129 15.15 -24.00 -2.31
C ALA A 129 15.63 -24.63 -3.62
N SER A 130 15.39 -25.94 -3.78
CA SER A 130 15.81 -26.67 -4.98
C SER A 130 15.15 -26.10 -6.23
N GLY A 131 15.95 -25.80 -7.26
CA GLY A 131 15.50 -25.21 -8.53
C GLY A 131 15.38 -23.69 -8.52
N TYR A 132 15.82 -23.00 -7.45
CA TYR A 132 15.78 -21.55 -7.34
C TYR A 132 17.14 -20.99 -6.90
N SER A 133 17.44 -19.77 -7.31
CA SER A 133 18.56 -19.02 -6.76
C SER A 133 18.29 -18.68 -5.30
N SER A 134 19.29 -18.80 -4.44
CA SER A 134 19.18 -18.40 -3.04
C SER A 134 18.96 -16.91 -2.91
N VAL A 135 18.13 -16.52 -1.95
CA VAL A 135 17.80 -15.12 -1.67
C VAL A 135 18.26 -14.71 -0.28
N THR A 136 18.51 -13.41 -0.12
CA THR A 136 18.93 -12.83 1.16
C THR A 136 18.16 -11.54 1.41
N ALA A 137 17.70 -11.36 2.64
CA ALA A 137 17.13 -10.09 3.10
C ALA A 137 17.69 -9.71 4.46
N THR A 138 17.76 -8.42 4.76
CA THR A 138 18.27 -7.89 6.01
C THR A 138 17.37 -6.76 6.51
N THR A 139 17.14 -6.72 7.82
CA THR A 139 16.42 -5.64 8.51
C THR A 139 16.98 -5.43 9.92
N ILE A 140 16.61 -4.30 10.54
CA ILE A 140 16.90 -4.02 11.97
C ILE A 140 15.55 -3.79 12.64
N ILE A 141 15.33 -4.42 13.80
CA ILE A 141 14.13 -4.19 14.59
C ILE A 141 14.31 -2.88 15.37
N PRO A 142 13.49 -1.85 15.08
CA PRO A 142 13.58 -0.61 15.80
C PRO A 142 13.07 -0.72 17.24
N PRO A 143 13.44 0.20 18.14
CA PRO A 143 12.91 0.23 19.49
C PRO A 143 11.43 0.58 19.51
N SER A 144 10.73 0.19 20.56
CA SER A 144 9.33 0.52 20.77
C SER A 144 9.12 2.05 20.85
N VAL A 145 8.00 2.51 20.37
CA VAL A 145 7.62 3.93 20.39
C VAL A 145 7.41 4.39 21.84
N LYS A 146 8.02 5.51 22.19
CA LYS A 146 7.76 6.21 23.45
C LYS A 146 6.83 7.37 23.17
N TYR A 147 5.74 7.48 23.91
CA TYR A 147 4.82 8.61 23.81
C TYR A 147 4.61 9.21 25.21
N THR A 148 4.34 10.51 25.26
CA THR A 148 4.11 11.21 26.54
C THR A 148 2.67 11.49 26.80
N ASN A 149 1.87 11.67 25.75
CA ASN A 149 0.48 12.06 25.89
C ASN A 149 -0.33 11.63 24.67
N LEU A 150 -1.54 11.15 24.93
CA LEU A 150 -2.61 10.94 23.97
C LEU A 150 -3.85 11.66 24.50
N GLU A 151 -4.23 12.76 23.88
CA GLU A 151 -5.38 13.55 24.26
C GLU A 151 -6.46 13.47 23.20
N ARG A 152 -7.69 13.29 23.64
CA ARG A 152 -8.87 13.59 22.82
C ARG A 152 -9.27 15.04 23.09
N TYR A 153 -9.34 15.86 22.05
CA TYR A 153 -9.64 17.30 22.17
C TYR A 153 -10.99 17.72 21.58
N ASP A 154 -11.79 16.73 21.15
CA ASP A 154 -13.14 16.98 20.64
C ASP A 154 -14.13 15.98 21.22
N THR A 155 -15.42 16.31 21.16
CA THR A 155 -16.49 15.41 21.56
C THR A 155 -16.61 14.29 20.54
N LEU A 156 -16.68 13.05 21.01
CA LEU A 156 -16.99 11.93 20.13
C LEU A 156 -18.38 12.09 19.56
N ASN A 157 -18.45 12.23 18.25
CA ASN A 157 -19.73 12.27 17.53
C ASN A 157 -20.13 10.83 17.21
N TYR A 158 -21.18 10.33 17.85
CA TYR A 158 -21.70 8.99 17.58
C TYR A 158 -22.85 9.06 16.60
N TYR A 159 -22.97 8.06 15.75
CA TYR A 159 -24.14 7.87 14.91
C TYR A 159 -24.63 6.43 14.98
N TYR A 160 -25.93 6.28 14.88
CA TYR A 160 -26.62 5.01 14.86
C TYR A 160 -27.39 4.91 13.53
N ARG A 161 -27.22 3.83 12.81
CA ARG A 161 -27.98 3.57 11.57
C ARG A 161 -28.73 2.27 11.65
N LEU A 162 -30.01 2.32 11.29
CA LEU A 162 -30.80 1.14 10.99
C LEU A 162 -30.76 0.92 9.49
N ASN A 163 -30.28 -0.21 9.03
CA ASN A 163 -30.32 -0.52 7.62
C ASN A 163 -31.76 -0.87 7.24
N GLN A 164 -32.36 -0.07 6.36
CA GLN A 164 -33.75 -0.23 5.94
C GLN A 164 -34.01 -1.55 5.19
N TYR A 165 -32.96 -2.19 4.64
CA TYR A 165 -33.07 -3.40 3.81
C TYR A 165 -32.66 -4.69 4.54
N SER A 166 -31.96 -4.63 5.67
CA SER A 166 -31.40 -5.81 6.33
C SER A 166 -31.69 -5.91 7.83
N SER A 167 -32.51 -5.03 8.41
CA SER A 167 -32.72 -4.90 9.88
C SER A 167 -31.43 -4.86 10.73
N THR A 168 -30.26 -4.72 10.09
CA THR A 168 -28.97 -4.64 10.78
C THR A 168 -28.81 -3.27 11.43
N LYS A 169 -28.45 -3.29 12.69
CA LYS A 169 -28.15 -2.08 13.46
C LYS A 169 -26.65 -1.82 13.38
N SER A 170 -26.28 -0.63 12.98
CA SER A 170 -24.88 -0.24 12.91
C SER A 170 -24.59 0.93 13.81
N PHE A 171 -23.41 0.95 14.39
CA PHE A 171 -22.93 2.00 15.27
C PHE A 171 -21.57 2.49 14.77
N GLY A 172 -21.33 3.79 14.91
CA GLY A 172 -20.05 4.38 14.56
C GLY A 172 -19.80 5.66 15.32
N GLY A 173 -18.59 6.16 15.22
CA GLY A 173 -18.19 7.41 15.84
C GLY A 173 -16.95 8.00 15.18
N ILE A 174 -16.77 9.30 15.41
CA ILE A 174 -15.60 10.07 14.97
C ILE A 174 -15.07 10.84 16.18
N GLY A 175 -13.78 10.77 16.44
CA GLY A 175 -13.11 11.54 17.47
C GLY A 175 -11.79 12.13 16.97
N LYS A 176 -11.40 13.28 17.51
CA LYS A 176 -10.15 13.97 17.19
C LYS A 176 -9.14 13.80 18.31
N PHE A 177 -7.93 13.49 17.94
CA PHE A 177 -6.87 13.15 18.88
C PHE A 177 -5.58 13.90 18.59
N LYS A 178 -4.82 14.14 19.66
CA LYS A 178 -3.43 14.60 19.63
C LYS A 178 -2.55 13.60 20.32
N LEU A 179 -1.49 13.18 19.63
CA LEU A 179 -0.47 12.28 20.15
C LEU A 179 0.86 13.00 20.17
N LYS A 180 1.57 12.93 21.31
CA LYS A 180 2.94 13.39 21.43
C LYS A 180 3.86 12.18 21.52
N VAL A 181 4.65 11.97 20.48
CA VAL A 181 5.68 10.92 20.42
C VAL A 181 7.01 11.51 20.82
N LEU A 182 7.77 10.79 21.65
CA LEU A 182 9.17 11.09 21.93
C LEU A 182 10.01 10.45 20.83
N ASP A 183 10.68 11.28 20.06
CA ASP A 183 11.53 10.85 18.97
C ASP A 183 12.98 10.74 19.41
N ASP A 184 13.69 9.72 18.91
CA ASP A 184 15.13 9.57 19.11
C ASP A 184 15.87 10.27 17.97
N LEU A 185 16.34 11.48 18.23
CA LEU A 185 17.05 12.30 17.23
C LEU A 185 18.39 11.69 16.77
N SER A 186 18.87 10.62 17.41
CA SER A 186 20.11 9.94 17.01
C SER A 186 19.93 8.98 15.84
N ALA A 187 18.71 8.62 15.50
CA ALA A 187 18.37 7.69 14.43
C ALA A 187 17.17 8.20 13.63
N LYS A 188 17.08 7.79 12.38
CA LYS A 188 15.90 8.03 11.58
C LYS A 188 14.81 7.03 11.96
N ASN A 189 13.64 7.53 12.36
CA ASN A 189 12.52 6.74 12.81
C ASN A 189 11.36 6.79 11.79
N PHE A 190 10.58 5.71 11.74
CA PHE A 190 9.43 5.56 10.87
C PHE A 190 8.25 5.04 11.69
N TYR A 191 7.20 5.82 11.78
CA TYR A 191 6.07 5.48 12.62
C TYR A 191 4.86 5.05 11.80
N SER A 192 4.12 4.07 12.31
CA SER A 192 2.79 3.69 11.83
C SER A 192 1.80 3.84 12.97
N ILE A 193 0.65 4.44 12.68
CA ILE A 193 -0.45 4.59 13.63
C ILE A 193 -1.68 3.95 13.03
N LYS A 194 -2.28 3.01 13.76
CA LYS A 194 -3.42 2.21 13.32
C LYS A 194 -4.48 2.16 14.41
N PRO A 195 -5.73 2.53 14.14
CA PRO A 195 -6.83 2.32 15.06
C PRO A 195 -7.29 0.85 15.01
N ILE A 196 -7.61 0.30 16.18
CA ILE A 196 -8.14 -1.06 16.34
C ILE A 196 -9.42 -0.97 17.14
N VAL A 197 -10.50 -1.56 16.63
CA VAL A 197 -11.78 -1.71 17.34
C VAL A 197 -11.85 -3.12 17.89
N ILE A 198 -12.11 -3.24 19.19
CA ILE A 198 -12.35 -4.53 19.86
C ILE A 198 -13.77 -4.54 20.39
N LEU A 199 -14.55 -5.50 19.95
CA LEU A 199 -15.90 -5.78 20.41
C LEU A 199 -15.85 -6.93 21.39
N ILE A 200 -16.54 -6.79 22.54
CA ILE A 200 -16.57 -7.82 23.59
C ILE A 200 -18.01 -8.24 23.82
N ASP A 201 -18.26 -9.54 23.82
CA ASP A 201 -19.58 -10.13 24.08
C ASP A 201 -19.96 -10.16 25.57
N SER A 202 -21.18 -10.59 25.88
CA SER A 202 -21.70 -10.70 27.22
C SER A 202 -20.93 -11.71 28.10
N LEU A 203 -20.16 -12.61 27.49
CA LEU A 203 -19.33 -13.60 28.17
C LEU A 203 -17.86 -13.13 28.34
N GLY A 204 -17.53 -11.92 27.87
CA GLY A 204 -16.20 -11.37 27.95
C GLY A 204 -15.25 -11.86 26.83
N ARG A 205 -15.76 -12.48 25.79
CA ARG A 205 -14.96 -12.96 24.66
C ARG A 205 -14.88 -11.88 23.58
N ILE A 206 -13.75 -11.82 22.87
CA ILE A 206 -13.61 -10.96 21.71
C ILE A 206 -14.49 -11.50 20.58
N ILE A 207 -15.32 -10.61 20.03
CA ILE A 207 -16.10 -10.92 18.83
C ILE A 207 -15.17 -10.64 17.64
N GLU A 208 -14.80 -11.68 16.91
CA GLU A 208 -14.01 -11.55 15.70
C GLU A 208 -14.84 -10.84 14.63
N ASN A 209 -14.40 -9.65 14.28
CA ASN A 209 -14.51 -9.06 12.96
C ASN A 209 -15.87 -8.60 12.41
N ASP A 210 -16.37 -7.44 12.90
CA ASP A 210 -17.28 -6.63 12.07
C ASP A 210 -17.06 -5.11 12.25
N GLY A 211 -15.91 -4.73 12.81
CA GLY A 211 -15.56 -3.32 13.03
C GLY A 211 -14.53 -2.82 12.02
N TYR A 212 -14.85 -1.70 11.37
CA TYR A 212 -13.90 -0.94 10.58
C TYR A 212 -13.45 0.27 11.38
N ALA A 213 -12.14 0.50 11.42
CA ALA A 213 -11.58 1.72 11.98
C ALA A 213 -10.67 2.35 10.94
N TYR A 214 -10.80 3.66 10.80
CA TYR A 214 -10.03 4.47 9.88
C TYR A 214 -9.39 5.62 10.64
N ILE A 215 -8.26 6.07 10.15
CA ILE A 215 -7.53 7.20 10.68
C ILE A 215 -7.20 8.17 9.57
N LYS A 216 -7.28 9.48 9.87
CA LYS A 216 -6.91 10.55 8.97
C LYS A 216 -5.88 11.44 9.64
N ASN A 217 -4.73 11.64 9.01
CA ASN A 217 -3.70 12.55 9.50
C ASN A 217 -4.08 14.00 9.17
N ASN A 218 -4.40 14.80 10.19
CA ASN A 218 -4.80 16.21 10.02
C ASN A 218 -3.61 17.15 9.80
N ASN A 219 -2.39 16.68 9.97
CA ASN A 219 -1.18 17.42 9.64
C ASN A 219 -0.80 17.35 8.16
N ASP A 220 -1.49 16.53 7.37
CA ASP A 220 -1.30 16.39 5.94
C ASP A 220 -2.61 16.72 5.21
N GLU A 221 -2.62 17.82 4.46
CA GLU A 221 -3.81 18.29 3.73
C GLU A 221 -4.29 17.29 2.67
N ASN A 222 -3.38 16.46 2.15
CA ASN A 222 -3.68 15.43 1.17
C ASN A 222 -4.07 14.08 1.81
N SER A 223 -4.10 14.01 3.16
CA SER A 223 -4.49 12.80 3.85
C SER A 223 -5.97 12.51 3.67
N TYR A 224 -6.27 11.26 3.43
CA TYR A 224 -7.62 10.71 3.44
C TYR A 224 -7.74 9.61 4.51
N GLU A 225 -8.96 9.21 4.82
CA GLU A 225 -9.21 8.11 5.75
C GLU A 225 -8.58 6.81 5.23
N SER A 226 -7.80 6.15 6.07
CA SER A 226 -7.13 4.89 5.78
C SER A 226 -7.06 4.01 7.02
N ASN A 227 -6.74 2.74 6.85
CA ASN A 227 -6.60 1.80 7.98
C ASN A 227 -5.39 2.10 8.87
N SER A 228 -4.39 2.79 8.34
CA SER A 228 -3.23 3.28 9.08
C SER A 228 -2.64 4.47 8.31
N PHE A 229 -1.85 5.28 8.99
CA PHE A 229 -0.94 6.20 8.29
C PHE A 229 0.49 6.02 8.77
N GLU A 230 1.42 6.22 7.85
CA GLU A 230 2.85 6.13 8.06
C GLU A 230 3.46 7.52 7.94
N ILE A 231 4.42 7.81 8.82
CA ILE A 231 5.19 9.06 8.82
C ILE A 231 6.67 8.77 9.09
N ASP A 232 7.54 9.62 8.55
CA ASP A 232 8.93 9.68 8.94
C ASP A 232 9.17 10.89 9.86
N ASP A 233 10.25 10.82 10.63
CA ASP A 233 10.62 11.83 11.62
C ASP A 233 11.08 13.17 11.02
N LEU A 234 11.44 13.20 9.74
CA LEU A 234 12.07 14.37 9.10
C LEU A 234 11.15 15.58 8.94
N THR A 235 9.86 15.42 9.06
CA THR A 235 8.92 16.46 8.63
C THR A 235 8.32 17.31 9.73
N LYS A 236 8.36 16.93 11.02
CA LYS A 236 7.51 17.58 12.04
C LYS A 236 8.04 17.60 13.48
N VAL A 237 9.34 17.58 13.70
CA VAL A 237 9.90 17.54 15.05
C VAL A 237 10.19 18.95 15.58
N ASN A 238 9.60 19.29 16.72
CA ASN A 238 9.98 20.45 17.50
C ASN A 238 10.81 19.96 18.70
N GLY A 239 12.13 19.96 18.56
CA GLY A 239 13.04 19.31 19.49
C GLY A 239 12.98 17.78 19.36
N ASN A 240 12.84 17.07 20.49
CA ASN A 240 12.70 15.60 20.53
C ASN A 240 11.24 15.13 20.64
N GLN A 241 10.27 15.99 20.33
CA GLN A 241 8.84 15.66 20.40
C GLN A 241 8.17 15.92 19.06
N MET A 242 7.52 14.92 18.53
CA MET A 242 6.63 15.03 17.39
C MET A 242 5.19 15.08 17.89
N GLN A 243 4.43 16.08 17.47
CA GLN A 243 2.99 16.15 17.72
C GLN A 243 2.22 15.78 16.47
N LEU A 244 1.31 14.85 16.62
CA LEU A 244 0.42 14.38 15.58
C LEU A 244 -1.02 14.71 15.93
N ASP A 245 -1.74 15.32 15.00
CA ASP A 245 -3.16 15.57 15.07
C ASP A 245 -3.87 14.67 14.05
N PHE A 246 -4.88 13.92 14.49
CA PHE A 246 -5.59 12.97 13.62
C PHE A 246 -7.02 12.76 14.07
N ASP A 247 -7.86 12.37 13.11
CA ASP A 247 -9.21 11.91 13.35
C ASP A 247 -9.24 10.37 13.31
N VAL A 248 -9.98 9.76 14.21
CA VAL A 248 -10.31 8.33 14.18
C VAL A 248 -11.80 8.19 13.95
N SER A 249 -12.16 7.52 12.89
CA SER A 249 -13.53 7.09 12.61
C SER A 249 -13.63 5.58 12.74
N PHE A 250 -14.72 5.09 13.32
CA PHE A 250 -14.98 3.67 13.44
C PHE A 250 -16.44 3.37 13.12
N TYR A 251 -16.66 2.16 12.61
CA TYR A 251 -17.97 1.67 12.23
C TYR A 251 -18.04 0.15 12.37
N PHE A 252 -19.14 -0.36 12.90
CA PHE A 252 -19.39 -1.80 13.00
C PHE A 252 -20.88 -2.08 13.01
N ASN A 253 -21.24 -3.33 12.66
CA ASN A 253 -22.58 -3.86 12.88
C ASN A 253 -22.69 -4.29 14.33
N ILE A 254 -23.80 -3.95 15.00
CA ILE A 254 -24.01 -4.27 16.42
C ILE A 254 -24.37 -5.75 16.54
N PRO A 255 -23.51 -6.59 17.13
CA PRO A 255 -23.87 -7.97 17.44
C PRO A 255 -24.93 -8.02 18.55
N GLU A 256 -25.83 -9.02 18.50
CA GLU A 256 -26.91 -9.16 19.51
C GLU A 256 -26.40 -9.31 20.93
N ASN A 257 -25.24 -9.92 21.12
CA ASN A 257 -24.59 -10.18 22.38
C ASN A 257 -23.51 -9.19 22.79
N LEU A 258 -23.43 -8.02 22.14
CA LEU A 258 -22.42 -6.99 22.40
C LEU A 258 -22.56 -6.48 23.87
N LYS A 259 -21.45 -6.51 24.62
CA LYS A 259 -21.34 -5.96 25.97
C LYS A 259 -20.59 -4.61 25.96
N SER A 260 -19.46 -4.54 25.25
CA SER A 260 -18.63 -3.34 25.24
C SER A 260 -17.82 -3.20 23.97
N ILE A 261 -17.40 -1.97 23.71
CA ILE A 261 -16.55 -1.56 22.60
C ILE A 261 -15.34 -0.85 23.18
N SER A 262 -14.19 -1.13 22.61
CA SER A 262 -12.97 -0.37 22.89
C SER A 262 -12.27 -0.03 21.58
N VAL A 263 -11.80 1.22 21.48
CA VAL A 263 -10.97 1.68 20.36
C VAL A 263 -9.56 1.90 20.90
N TYR A 264 -8.61 1.18 20.35
CA TYR A 264 -7.20 1.27 20.68
C TYR A 264 -6.43 1.91 19.53
N LEU A 265 -5.29 2.52 19.85
CA LEU A 265 -4.30 2.96 18.88
C LEU A 265 -3.08 2.05 19.02
N GLU A 266 -2.76 1.35 17.95
CA GLU A 266 -1.48 0.69 17.79
C GLU A 266 -0.49 1.69 17.21
N ILE A 267 0.59 1.96 17.92
CA ILE A 267 1.65 2.88 17.51
C ILE A 267 2.92 2.04 17.40
N SER A 268 3.43 1.91 16.18
CA SER A 268 4.58 1.08 15.88
C SER A 268 5.72 1.93 15.32
N ASN A 269 6.97 1.62 15.71
CA ASN A 269 8.15 2.06 15.01
C ASN A 269 8.49 0.99 13.97
N LEU A 270 8.62 1.40 12.71
CA LEU A 270 8.84 0.50 11.58
C LEU A 270 10.33 0.46 11.24
N SER A 271 10.80 -0.69 10.74
CA SER A 271 12.06 -0.71 10.01
C SER A 271 11.97 0.16 8.76
N GLN A 272 13.10 0.70 8.32
CA GLN A 272 13.16 1.49 7.08
C GLN A 272 12.65 0.68 5.87
N GLU A 273 12.98 -0.61 5.84
CA GLU A 273 12.59 -1.52 4.78
C GLU A 273 11.07 -1.67 4.70
N TYR A 274 10.44 -1.90 5.85
CA TYR A 274 8.98 -2.07 5.89
C TYR A 274 8.24 -0.75 5.61
N TYR A 275 8.76 0.38 6.10
CA TYR A 275 8.23 1.70 5.75
C TYR A 275 8.27 1.93 4.23
N ASN A 276 9.43 1.71 3.58
CA ASN A 276 9.57 1.86 2.14
C ASN A 276 8.60 0.95 1.36
N TYR A 277 8.44 -0.29 1.83
CA TYR A 277 7.48 -1.23 1.26
C TYR A 277 6.05 -0.69 1.34
N LYS A 278 5.60 -0.26 2.52
CA LYS A 278 4.24 0.30 2.72
C LYS A 278 4.00 1.54 1.85
N MET A 279 4.96 2.46 1.79
CA MET A 279 4.85 3.69 1.00
C MET A 279 4.78 3.43 -0.50
N THR A 280 5.56 2.47 -1.00
CA THR A 280 5.52 2.12 -2.43
C THR A 280 4.27 1.31 -2.78
N LEU A 281 3.80 0.44 -1.90
CA LEU A 281 2.53 -0.28 -2.06
C LEU A 281 1.34 0.68 -2.13
N LYS A 282 1.32 1.69 -1.25
CA LYS A 282 0.30 2.75 -1.27
C LYS A 282 0.32 3.51 -2.60
N LYS A 283 1.50 3.96 -3.05
CA LYS A 283 1.66 4.63 -4.36
C LYS A 283 1.21 3.75 -5.53
N GLN A 284 1.48 2.45 -5.49
CA GLN A 284 1.00 1.51 -6.52
C GLN A 284 -0.52 1.43 -6.54
N ALA A 285 -1.16 1.36 -5.38
CA ALA A 285 -2.62 1.31 -5.27
C ALA A 285 -3.26 2.62 -5.81
N GLU A 286 -2.66 3.77 -5.51
CA GLU A 286 -3.10 5.07 -6.00
C GLU A 286 -2.90 5.22 -7.54
N ALA A 287 -1.80 4.69 -8.07
CA ALA A 287 -1.49 4.73 -9.50
C ALA A 287 -2.39 3.80 -10.34
N GLY A 288 -2.99 2.75 -9.76
CA GLY A 288 -3.77 1.73 -10.48
C GLY A 288 -5.10 2.19 -11.09
N GLY A 289 -5.51 3.45 -10.92
CA GLY A 289 -6.83 3.96 -11.34
C GLY A 289 -6.88 4.79 -12.63
N GLY A 290 -5.77 5.11 -13.28
CA GLY A 290 -5.74 6.04 -14.42
C GLY A 290 -5.22 5.40 -15.71
N PHE A 291 -5.83 5.74 -16.86
CA PHE A 291 -5.40 5.29 -18.21
C PHE A 291 -3.95 5.68 -18.56
N PHE A 292 -3.37 6.64 -17.87
CA PHE A 292 -2.02 7.19 -18.11
C PHE A 292 -1.11 7.08 -16.89
N SER A 293 -1.49 6.30 -15.86
CA SER A 293 -0.66 6.14 -14.68
C SER A 293 0.50 5.18 -14.95
N GLU A 294 1.71 5.61 -14.63
CA GLU A 294 2.88 4.74 -14.69
C GLU A 294 2.82 3.70 -13.54
N PRO A 295 3.09 2.42 -13.82
CA PRO A 295 3.14 1.40 -12.77
C PRO A 295 4.27 1.71 -11.78
N VAL A 296 3.94 1.76 -10.50
CA VAL A 296 4.91 1.95 -9.42
C VAL A 296 5.47 0.58 -9.02
N LEU A 297 6.79 0.46 -8.99
CA LEU A 297 7.45 -0.74 -8.49
C LEU A 297 7.38 -0.76 -6.96
N VAL A 298 6.80 -1.82 -6.39
CA VAL A 298 6.80 -2.03 -4.94
C VAL A 298 8.20 -2.37 -4.46
N TYR A 299 8.64 -1.69 -3.40
CA TYR A 299 9.94 -1.90 -2.79
C TYR A 299 10.10 -3.34 -2.29
N SER A 300 11.30 -3.88 -2.47
CA SER A 300 11.71 -5.18 -1.94
C SER A 300 13.15 -5.08 -1.47
N ASN A 301 13.46 -5.59 -0.28
CA ASN A 301 14.82 -5.75 0.21
C ASN A 301 15.36 -7.18 0.06
N VAL A 302 14.64 -8.03 -0.67
CA VAL A 302 15.02 -9.42 -0.93
C VAL A 302 15.93 -9.49 -2.16
N ILE A 303 17.22 -9.65 -1.94
CA ILE A 303 18.24 -9.77 -3.01
C ILE A 303 18.04 -11.10 -3.74
N ASN A 304 18.06 -11.07 -5.07
CA ASN A 304 17.81 -12.18 -5.99
C ASN A 304 16.40 -12.79 -5.92
N GLY A 305 15.48 -12.16 -5.18
CA GLY A 305 14.12 -12.62 -5.01
C GLY A 305 13.10 -11.49 -5.01
N LEU A 306 11.96 -11.76 -4.40
CA LEU A 306 10.86 -10.80 -4.21
C LEU A 306 10.36 -10.88 -2.76
N GLY A 307 9.62 -9.87 -2.33
CA GLY A 307 9.01 -9.82 -1.00
C GLY A 307 9.67 -8.83 -0.07
N ILE A 308 9.50 -9.03 1.24
CA ILE A 308 9.94 -8.08 2.27
C ILE A 308 10.39 -8.82 3.54
N LEU A 309 11.46 -8.35 4.14
CA LEU A 309 11.85 -8.57 5.52
C LEU A 309 11.83 -7.21 6.24
N GLY A 310 10.91 -7.03 7.21
CA GLY A 310 10.72 -5.77 7.89
C GLY A 310 10.54 -5.87 9.39
#